data_655d22082b4e9f963627677b04c3310c
#
_entry.id   655d22082b4e9f963627677b04c3310c
#
_cell.length_a   1.000
_cell.length_b   1.000
_cell.length_c   1.000
_cell.angle_alpha   90.00
_cell.angle_beta   90.00
_cell.angle_gamma   90.00
#
_symmetry.space_group_name_H-M   'P 1'
#
loop_
_entity.id
_entity.type
_entity.pdbx_description
1 polymer ?
#
loop_
_entity_poly.entity_id
_entity_poly.type
_entity_poly.pdbx_seq_one_letter_code
_entity_poly.pdbx_strand_id
1 'polypeptide(L)'
;QLVELVVCQWKDQFVAYEENGVHYRMYEPECMGKRPLVLFLHGGGECGEDNELQLTGTLGALRLAERWSDMYIMAPQAPSGNLGMQEMFEVMKKRGNPFSADMGITPFSLKGERGWNRDYVAKVTDIIRKMISDGKVDENRVYLIGMSMGGGGVLQTISVAPDLFAAAVPICPSMNGESYANLLHLPKVPVWITSAYMDHQHSRHAFILNACNKLWQEGRTDVKFTLYTQEELAKYGIGTTEGLTSQELDAENHNSWILALHNENGILDWMISHQKNKEKC
;
A
#
# COMPACT_ATOMS: atom_id res chain seq x y z
N GLN A 1 0.85 -6.27 -27.11
CA GLN A 1 0.64 -7.71 -27.34
C GLN A 1 1.41 -8.58 -26.33
N LEU A 2 2.73 -8.39 -26.12
CA LEU A 2 3.52 -9.17 -25.15
C LEU A 2 3.10 -8.87 -23.68
N VAL A 3 2.80 -7.62 -23.37
CA VAL A 3 2.34 -7.20 -22.03
C VAL A 3 0.94 -7.76 -21.75
N GLU A 4 0.04 -7.76 -22.71
CA GLU A 4 -1.30 -8.35 -22.61
C GLU A 4 -1.25 -9.86 -22.40
N LEU A 5 -0.36 -10.58 -23.07
CA LEU A 5 -0.17 -12.02 -22.90
C LEU A 5 0.33 -12.39 -21.50
N VAL A 6 1.27 -11.62 -20.96
CA VAL A 6 1.80 -11.82 -19.60
C VAL A 6 0.72 -11.52 -18.55
N VAL A 7 -0.04 -10.43 -18.72
CA VAL A 7 -1.15 -10.06 -17.82
C VAL A 7 -2.24 -11.13 -17.80
N CYS A 8 -2.64 -11.67 -18.97
CA CYS A 8 -3.61 -12.75 -19.04
C CYS A 8 -3.12 -14.02 -18.33
N GLN A 9 -1.85 -14.39 -18.52
CA GLN A 9 -1.29 -15.60 -17.92
C GLN A 9 -1.27 -15.56 -16.38
N TRP A 10 -0.89 -14.40 -15.79
CA TRP A 10 -0.88 -14.22 -14.34
C TRP A 10 -2.27 -14.06 -13.75
N LYS A 11 -3.18 -13.39 -14.45
CA LYS A 11 -4.58 -13.24 -14.06
C LYS A 11 -5.25 -14.59 -13.83
N ASP A 12 -4.98 -15.57 -14.68
CA ASP A 12 -5.53 -16.91 -14.57
C ASP A 12 -5.00 -17.68 -13.34
N GLN A 13 -3.86 -17.27 -12.77
CA GLN A 13 -3.29 -17.85 -11.55
C GLN A 13 -3.89 -17.25 -10.27
N PHE A 14 -4.58 -16.12 -10.36
CA PHE A 14 -5.25 -15.49 -9.24
C PHE A 14 -6.72 -15.90 -9.16
N VAL A 15 -7.04 -16.76 -8.22
CA VAL A 15 -8.42 -17.20 -7.98
C VAL A 15 -9.26 -16.03 -7.48
N ALA A 16 -10.46 -15.89 -8.04
CA ALA A 16 -11.41 -14.85 -7.64
C ALA A 16 -12.24 -15.32 -6.45
N TYR A 17 -12.37 -14.45 -5.46
CA TYR A 17 -13.17 -14.64 -4.27
C TYR A 17 -14.07 -13.45 -4.01
N GLU A 18 -15.20 -13.74 -3.37
CA GLU A 18 -16.08 -12.77 -2.75
C GLU A 18 -16.47 -13.30 -1.37
N GLU A 19 -16.10 -12.61 -0.31
CA GLU A 19 -16.41 -13.01 1.06
C GLU A 19 -16.70 -11.77 1.89
N ASN A 20 -17.85 -11.78 2.58
CA ASN A 20 -18.30 -10.69 3.46
C ASN A 20 -18.32 -9.30 2.79
N GLY A 21 -18.66 -9.26 1.49
CA GLY A 21 -18.67 -8.04 0.68
C GLY A 21 -17.26 -7.52 0.32
N VAL A 22 -16.24 -8.36 0.43
CA VAL A 22 -14.89 -8.10 -0.07
C VAL A 22 -14.68 -8.90 -1.34
N HIS A 23 -14.46 -8.22 -2.46
CA HIS A 23 -13.97 -8.83 -3.68
C HIS A 23 -12.44 -8.87 -3.63
N TYR A 24 -11.85 -10.04 -3.82
CA TYR A 24 -10.39 -10.18 -3.84
C TYR A 24 -9.93 -11.26 -4.79
N ARG A 25 -8.70 -11.09 -5.27
CA ARG A 25 -7.96 -12.10 -5.99
C ARG A 25 -6.86 -12.67 -5.11
N MET A 26 -6.65 -13.98 -5.20
CA MET A 26 -5.67 -14.70 -4.41
C MET A 26 -4.76 -15.53 -5.31
N TYR A 27 -3.46 -15.29 -5.25
CA TYR A 27 -2.47 -16.25 -5.70
C TYR A 27 -2.25 -17.27 -4.58
N GLU A 28 -2.41 -18.52 -4.89
CA GLU A 28 -2.29 -19.63 -3.95
C GLU A 28 -1.07 -20.49 -4.31
N PRO A 29 -0.11 -20.65 -3.38
CA PRO A 29 1.07 -21.47 -3.64
C PRO A 29 0.68 -22.95 -3.73
N GLU A 30 1.30 -23.69 -4.64
CA GLU A 30 1.04 -25.13 -4.84
C GLU A 30 1.53 -26.01 -3.68
N CYS A 31 2.24 -25.44 -2.71
CA CYS A 31 2.90 -26.18 -1.65
C CYS A 31 1.97 -26.49 -0.47
N MET A 32 2.10 -27.68 0.09
CA MET A 32 1.39 -28.09 1.31
C MET A 32 1.87 -27.36 2.58
N GLY A 33 0.98 -27.22 3.57
CA GLY A 33 1.28 -26.64 4.89
C GLY A 33 1.06 -25.14 4.97
N LYS A 34 1.29 -24.58 6.18
CA LYS A 34 1.14 -23.14 6.43
C LYS A 34 2.17 -22.33 5.64
N ARG A 35 1.72 -21.31 4.94
CA ARG A 35 2.56 -20.44 4.10
C ARG A 35 2.47 -18.98 4.54
N PRO A 36 3.50 -18.18 4.25
CA PRO A 36 3.39 -16.72 4.43
C PRO A 36 2.28 -16.14 3.55
N LEU A 37 1.77 -14.98 3.97
CA LEU A 37 0.81 -14.21 3.17
C LEU A 37 1.29 -12.77 3.03
N VAL A 38 1.20 -12.22 1.83
CA VAL A 38 1.37 -10.80 1.55
C VAL A 38 0.02 -10.23 1.16
N LEU A 39 -0.47 -9.26 1.93
CA LEU A 39 -1.63 -8.45 1.58
C LEU A 39 -1.16 -7.24 0.77
N PHE A 40 -1.63 -7.10 -0.47
CA PHE A 40 -1.33 -5.98 -1.35
C PHE A 40 -2.53 -5.05 -1.48
N LEU A 41 -2.34 -3.77 -1.16
CA LEU A 41 -3.37 -2.72 -1.27
C LEU A 41 -3.06 -1.78 -2.43
N HIS A 42 -3.92 -1.80 -3.44
CA HIS A 42 -3.78 -1.03 -4.68
C HIS A 42 -4.02 0.48 -4.51
N GLY A 43 -3.71 1.25 -5.54
CA GLY A 43 -3.91 2.70 -5.61
C GLY A 43 -5.34 3.13 -5.91
N GLY A 44 -5.58 4.43 -5.90
CA GLY A 44 -6.93 5.00 -6.04
C GLY A 44 -7.61 4.74 -7.38
N GLY A 45 -6.84 4.53 -8.45
CA GLY A 45 -7.34 4.28 -9.79
C GLY A 45 -7.91 2.87 -10.01
N GLU A 46 -7.70 1.96 -9.07
CA GLU A 46 -8.05 0.55 -9.18
C GLU A 46 -9.27 0.16 -8.32
N CYS A 47 -9.92 1.15 -7.69
CA CYS A 47 -11.19 0.95 -6.99
C CYS A 47 -12.28 0.45 -7.94
N GLY A 48 -13.12 -0.46 -7.47
CA GLY A 48 -14.19 -1.02 -8.28
C GLY A 48 -14.86 -2.21 -7.64
N GLU A 49 -15.63 -2.92 -8.47
CA GLU A 49 -16.34 -4.15 -8.10
C GLU A 49 -16.15 -5.25 -9.16
N ASP A 50 -15.26 -5.01 -10.15
CA ASP A 50 -15.00 -5.96 -11.22
C ASP A 50 -14.08 -7.13 -10.80
N ASN A 51 -13.42 -6.96 -9.65
CA ASN A 51 -12.44 -7.91 -9.12
C ASN A 51 -11.30 -8.25 -10.12
N GLU A 52 -10.91 -7.28 -10.97
CA GLU A 52 -9.89 -7.42 -12.00
C GLU A 52 -8.90 -6.26 -12.01
N LEU A 53 -9.39 -5.03 -11.88
CA LEU A 53 -8.58 -3.84 -12.07
C LEU A 53 -7.42 -3.75 -11.07
N GLN A 54 -7.58 -4.25 -9.85
CA GLN A 54 -6.52 -4.33 -8.85
C GLN A 54 -5.33 -5.24 -9.25
N LEU A 55 -5.51 -6.13 -10.22
CA LEU A 55 -4.42 -6.91 -10.80
C LEU A 55 -3.82 -6.24 -12.04
N THR A 56 -4.67 -5.65 -12.89
CA THR A 56 -4.29 -5.23 -14.23
C THR A 56 -3.89 -3.75 -14.31
N GLY A 57 -4.28 -2.92 -13.36
CA GLY A 57 -4.00 -1.50 -13.35
C GLY A 57 -2.51 -1.18 -13.23
N THR A 58 -1.89 -1.61 -12.15
CA THR A 58 -0.48 -1.32 -11.85
C THR A 58 0.43 -2.56 -11.81
N LEU A 59 -0.15 -3.75 -11.96
CA LEU A 59 0.53 -5.04 -11.93
C LEU A 59 1.27 -5.35 -10.61
N GLY A 60 0.95 -4.63 -9.53
CA GLY A 60 1.67 -4.75 -8.26
C GLY A 60 1.57 -6.16 -7.66
N ALA A 61 0.36 -6.69 -7.52
CA ALA A 61 0.15 -8.05 -7.00
C ALA A 61 0.79 -9.12 -7.88
N LEU A 62 0.74 -8.94 -9.21
CA LEU A 62 1.35 -9.88 -10.16
C LEU A 62 2.87 -9.94 -9.98
N ARG A 63 3.53 -8.79 -9.81
CA ARG A 63 4.98 -8.72 -9.54
C ARG A 63 5.37 -9.40 -8.23
N LEU A 64 4.54 -9.27 -7.19
CA LEU A 64 4.78 -9.93 -5.92
C LEU A 64 4.64 -11.46 -6.04
N ALA A 65 3.65 -11.96 -6.78
CA ALA A 65 3.48 -13.39 -7.03
C ALA A 65 4.61 -13.97 -7.89
N GLU A 66 5.10 -13.22 -8.88
CA GLU A 66 6.27 -13.59 -9.66
C GLU A 66 7.53 -13.74 -8.78
N ARG A 67 7.70 -12.84 -7.80
CA ARG A 67 8.82 -12.89 -6.87
C ARG A 67 8.70 -14.01 -5.84
N TRP A 68 7.50 -14.30 -5.35
CA TRP A 68 7.25 -15.23 -4.24
C TRP A 68 6.17 -16.26 -4.58
N SER A 69 6.54 -17.24 -5.40
CA SER A 69 5.64 -18.33 -5.81
C SER A 69 5.25 -19.30 -4.69
N ASP A 70 5.89 -19.21 -3.53
CA ASP A 70 5.65 -20.04 -2.35
C ASP A 70 4.83 -19.35 -1.24
N MET A 71 4.30 -18.15 -1.52
CA MET A 71 3.49 -17.34 -0.59
C MET A 71 2.09 -17.10 -1.16
N TYR A 72 1.11 -16.91 -0.28
CA TYR A 72 -0.17 -16.33 -0.67
C TYR A 72 0.02 -14.85 -0.99
N ILE A 73 -0.52 -14.38 -2.13
CA ILE A 73 -0.63 -12.96 -2.44
C ILE A 73 -2.11 -12.63 -2.52
N MET A 74 -2.60 -11.88 -1.55
CA MET A 74 -3.98 -11.43 -1.48
C MET A 74 -4.10 -10.01 -2.01
N ALA A 75 -4.92 -9.81 -3.03
CA ALA A 75 -5.19 -8.53 -3.66
C ALA A 75 -6.70 -8.21 -3.60
N PRO A 76 -7.20 -7.63 -2.50
CA PRO A 76 -8.58 -7.15 -2.45
C PRO A 76 -8.74 -5.92 -3.33
N GLN A 77 -9.98 -5.70 -3.81
CA GLN A 77 -10.34 -4.49 -4.54
C GLN A 77 -11.13 -3.57 -3.63
N ALA A 78 -10.59 -2.39 -3.38
CA ALA A 78 -11.27 -1.39 -2.58
C ALA A 78 -12.52 -0.85 -3.31
N PRO A 79 -13.64 -0.63 -2.61
CA PRO A 79 -14.87 -0.13 -3.23
C PRO A 79 -14.71 1.29 -3.76
N SER A 80 -15.39 1.59 -4.85
CA SER A 80 -15.47 2.94 -5.43
C SER A 80 -16.23 3.91 -4.54
N GLY A 81 -17.15 3.40 -3.71
CA GLY A 81 -18.08 4.20 -2.94
C GLY A 81 -19.15 4.85 -3.83
N ASN A 82 -20.01 5.64 -3.21
CA ASN A 82 -21.12 6.30 -3.89
C ASN A 82 -20.73 7.61 -4.61
N LEU A 83 -19.47 8.07 -4.44
CA LEU A 83 -18.98 9.29 -5.10
C LEU A 83 -18.12 8.92 -6.30
N GLY A 84 -18.50 9.38 -7.48
CA GLY A 84 -17.66 9.30 -8.67
C GLY A 84 -16.35 10.08 -8.49
N MET A 85 -15.29 9.73 -9.25
CA MET A 85 -13.99 10.42 -9.18
C MET A 85 -14.15 11.94 -9.36
N GLN A 86 -15.04 12.37 -10.25
CA GLN A 86 -15.27 13.78 -10.54
C GLN A 86 -15.94 14.52 -9.37
N GLU A 87 -16.91 13.91 -8.69
CA GLU A 87 -17.51 14.44 -7.47
C GLU A 87 -16.51 14.50 -6.33
N MET A 88 -15.63 13.50 -6.21
CA MET A 88 -14.55 13.50 -5.24
C MET A 88 -13.60 14.68 -5.45
N PHE A 89 -13.19 14.95 -6.68
CA PHE A 89 -12.35 16.10 -7.02
C PHE A 89 -13.04 17.43 -6.69
N GLU A 90 -14.34 17.54 -6.97
CA GLU A 90 -15.13 18.75 -6.63
C GLU A 90 -15.25 18.97 -5.12
N VAL A 91 -15.43 17.89 -4.35
CA VAL A 91 -15.43 17.95 -2.88
C VAL A 91 -14.04 18.36 -2.35
N MET A 92 -12.97 17.81 -2.90
CA MET A 92 -11.59 18.19 -2.55
C MET A 92 -11.30 19.64 -2.89
N LYS A 93 -11.73 20.12 -4.05
CA LYS A 93 -11.57 21.49 -4.51
C LYS A 93 -12.33 22.49 -3.63
N LYS A 94 -13.55 22.16 -3.20
CA LYS A 94 -14.37 23.01 -2.32
C LYS A 94 -13.83 23.09 -0.89
N ARG A 95 -13.18 22.05 -0.41
CA ARG A 95 -12.63 21.99 0.96
C ARG A 95 -11.20 22.50 1.09
N GLY A 96 -10.57 22.86 -0.04
CA GLY A 96 -9.19 23.29 -0.08
C GLY A 96 -8.19 22.14 0.01
N ASN A 97 -6.91 22.46 -0.18
CA ASN A 97 -5.83 21.49 -0.01
C ASN A 97 -5.80 21.02 1.45
N PRO A 98 -5.91 19.73 1.75
CA PRO A 98 -5.80 19.22 3.12
C PRO A 98 -4.42 19.47 3.75
N PHE A 99 -3.44 19.88 2.94
CA PHE A 99 -2.10 20.23 3.37
C PHE A 99 -1.97 21.76 3.33
N SER A 100 -2.12 22.41 4.48
CA SER A 100 -1.86 23.84 4.58
C SER A 100 -0.34 24.10 4.61
N ALA A 101 0.06 25.32 4.19
CA ALA A 101 1.45 25.77 4.28
C ALA A 101 2.01 25.71 5.71
N ASP A 102 1.15 25.76 6.71
CA ASP A 102 1.49 25.71 8.13
C ASP A 102 1.55 24.31 8.72
N MET A 103 1.61 23.26 7.88
CA MET A 103 1.56 21.87 8.31
C MET A 103 0.27 21.51 9.11
N GLY A 104 -0.72 22.37 9.08
CA GLY A 104 -2.06 22.10 9.61
C GLY A 104 -2.79 21.13 8.68
N ILE A 105 -2.88 19.87 9.06
CA ILE A 105 -3.68 18.89 8.34
C ILE A 105 -5.13 19.14 8.71
N THR A 106 -5.91 19.63 7.76
CA THR A 106 -7.35 19.64 7.92
C THR A 106 -7.84 18.20 7.92
N PRO A 107 -8.49 17.70 8.98
CA PRO A 107 -9.05 16.37 9.00
C PRO A 107 -10.02 16.23 7.82
N PHE A 108 -9.57 15.55 6.78
CA PHE A 108 -10.38 15.24 5.62
C PHE A 108 -10.53 13.73 5.57
N SER A 109 -11.63 13.28 6.13
CA SER A 109 -12.13 11.94 5.89
C SER A 109 -13.20 12.05 4.82
N LEU A 110 -13.01 11.41 3.69
CA LEU A 110 -14.14 10.98 2.88
C LEU A 110 -14.89 9.96 3.73
N LYS A 111 -15.73 10.45 4.65
CA LYS A 111 -16.65 9.57 5.38
C LYS A 111 -17.47 8.82 4.35
N GLY A 112 -17.30 7.54 4.30
CA GLY A 112 -18.08 6.71 3.43
C GLY A 112 -17.33 5.47 2.97
N GLU A 113 -17.99 4.74 2.22
CA GLU A 113 -17.79 3.38 1.78
C GLU A 113 -16.69 3.22 0.71
N ARG A 114 -15.88 4.28 0.46
CA ARG A 114 -14.84 4.27 -0.59
C ARG A 114 -13.46 3.94 -0.04
N GLY A 115 -12.68 3.24 -0.86
CA GLY A 115 -11.25 3.02 -0.62
C GLY A 115 -11.00 2.13 0.59
N TRP A 116 -9.81 2.26 1.17
CA TRP A 116 -9.36 1.46 2.31
C TRP A 116 -9.88 2.04 3.63
N ASN A 117 -11.22 2.18 3.73
CA ASN A 117 -11.86 2.65 4.95
C ASN A 117 -11.76 1.61 6.08
N ARG A 118 -11.97 2.06 7.33
CA ARG A 118 -11.76 1.25 8.54
C ARG A 118 -12.58 -0.05 8.55
N ASP A 119 -13.85 0.04 8.17
CA ASP A 119 -14.75 -1.12 8.19
C ASP A 119 -14.39 -2.12 7.10
N TYR A 120 -13.98 -1.63 5.93
CA TYR A 120 -13.57 -2.49 4.83
C TYR A 120 -12.27 -3.23 5.14
N VAL A 121 -11.23 -2.53 5.65
CA VAL A 121 -9.98 -3.20 6.02
C VAL A 121 -10.15 -4.17 7.19
N ALA A 122 -11.11 -3.94 8.10
CA ALA A 122 -11.47 -4.90 9.14
C ALA A 122 -11.96 -6.22 8.53
N LYS A 123 -12.88 -6.15 7.55
CA LYS A 123 -13.35 -7.35 6.82
C LYS A 123 -12.22 -8.09 6.10
N VAL A 124 -11.30 -7.35 5.47
CA VAL A 124 -10.12 -7.94 4.81
C VAL A 124 -9.25 -8.68 5.83
N THR A 125 -8.99 -8.07 6.98
CA THR A 125 -8.17 -8.72 8.03
C THR A 125 -8.86 -9.93 8.66
N ASP A 126 -10.19 -9.93 8.76
CA ASP A 126 -10.95 -11.09 9.24
C ASP A 126 -10.83 -12.30 8.30
N ILE A 127 -10.79 -12.08 6.99
CA ILE A 127 -10.53 -13.14 6.00
C ILE A 127 -9.14 -13.76 6.26
N ILE A 128 -8.11 -12.94 6.48
CA ILE A 128 -6.76 -13.44 6.76
C ILE A 128 -6.74 -14.23 8.09
N ARG A 129 -7.41 -13.73 9.15
CA ARG A 129 -7.52 -14.45 10.43
C ARG A 129 -8.19 -15.81 10.26
N LYS A 130 -9.21 -15.89 9.40
CA LYS A 130 -9.86 -17.16 9.06
C LYS A 130 -8.86 -18.10 8.35
N MET A 131 -8.08 -17.62 7.40
CA MET A 131 -7.06 -18.44 6.73
C MET A 131 -5.98 -18.95 7.70
N ILE A 132 -5.62 -18.15 8.72
CA ILE A 132 -4.73 -18.58 9.80
C ILE A 132 -5.38 -19.70 10.62
N SER A 133 -6.62 -19.54 11.04
CA SER A 133 -7.36 -20.53 11.83
C SER A 133 -7.59 -21.84 11.06
N ASP A 134 -7.76 -21.75 9.75
CA ASP A 134 -7.89 -22.90 8.84
C ASP A 134 -6.55 -23.63 8.58
N GLY A 135 -5.44 -23.11 9.13
CA GLY A 135 -4.11 -23.71 9.01
C GLY A 135 -3.44 -23.48 7.64
N LYS A 136 -3.94 -22.55 6.83
CA LYS A 136 -3.39 -22.20 5.52
C LYS A 136 -2.24 -21.21 5.63
N VAL A 137 -2.40 -20.17 6.46
CA VAL A 137 -1.45 -19.08 6.62
C VAL A 137 -0.66 -19.22 7.91
N ASP A 138 0.65 -18.94 7.84
CA ASP A 138 1.52 -18.82 8.99
C ASP A 138 1.28 -17.48 9.68
N GLU A 139 0.70 -17.51 10.87
CA GLU A 139 0.38 -16.33 11.67
C GLU A 139 1.58 -15.43 11.99
N ASN A 140 2.81 -15.96 11.95
CA ASN A 140 4.03 -15.21 12.21
C ASN A 140 4.61 -14.52 10.97
N ARG A 141 4.12 -14.86 9.78
CA ARG A 141 4.63 -14.38 8.50
C ARG A 141 3.51 -13.81 7.62
N VAL A 142 2.78 -12.84 8.17
CA VAL A 142 1.77 -12.06 7.42
C VAL A 142 2.34 -10.68 7.18
N TYR A 143 2.40 -10.25 5.94
CA TYR A 143 3.01 -8.99 5.51
C TYR A 143 1.99 -8.10 4.82
N LEU A 144 2.22 -6.81 4.88
CA LEU A 144 1.33 -5.79 4.33
C LEU A 144 2.11 -4.80 3.49
N ILE A 145 1.69 -4.60 2.25
CA ILE A 145 2.27 -3.64 1.33
C ILE A 145 1.17 -2.94 0.54
N GLY A 146 1.33 -1.67 0.24
CA GLY A 146 0.37 -0.93 -0.55
C GLY A 146 0.92 0.39 -1.05
N MET A 147 0.35 0.90 -2.12
CA MET A 147 0.86 2.08 -2.82
C MET A 147 -0.19 3.19 -2.92
N SER A 148 0.22 4.45 -2.86
CA SER A 148 -0.64 5.62 -3.01
C SER A 148 -1.81 5.59 -2.00
N MET A 149 -3.05 5.55 -2.46
CA MET A 149 -4.22 5.31 -1.59
C MET A 149 -4.05 4.03 -0.76
N GLY A 150 -3.51 2.96 -1.35
CA GLY A 150 -3.16 1.72 -0.66
C GLY A 150 -2.05 1.88 0.37
N GLY A 151 -1.11 2.79 0.15
CA GLY A 151 -0.10 3.18 1.16
C GLY A 151 -0.74 3.81 2.40
N GLY A 152 -1.73 4.68 2.22
CA GLY A 152 -2.59 5.17 3.30
C GLY A 152 -3.41 4.04 3.93
N GLY A 153 -3.89 3.12 3.10
CA GLY A 153 -4.58 1.90 3.51
C GLY A 153 -3.73 0.99 4.40
N VAL A 154 -2.42 0.90 4.15
CA VAL A 154 -1.47 0.18 5.03
C VAL A 154 -1.50 0.76 6.43
N LEU A 155 -1.41 2.08 6.57
CA LEU A 155 -1.45 2.76 7.87
C LEU A 155 -2.79 2.53 8.58
N GLN A 156 -3.89 2.56 7.84
CA GLN A 156 -5.23 2.25 8.37
C GLN A 156 -5.32 0.79 8.83
N THR A 157 -4.84 -0.13 8.02
CA THR A 157 -4.92 -1.57 8.31
C THR A 157 -4.12 -1.95 9.55
N ILE A 158 -2.91 -1.39 9.72
CA ILE A 158 -2.10 -1.60 10.93
C ILE A 158 -2.83 -1.05 12.17
N SER A 159 -3.51 0.08 12.06
CA SER A 159 -4.25 0.64 13.19
C SER A 159 -5.47 -0.20 13.60
N VAL A 160 -6.05 -0.94 12.65
CA VAL A 160 -7.21 -1.84 12.88
C VAL A 160 -6.77 -3.20 13.40
N ALA A 161 -5.70 -3.75 12.87
CA ALA A 161 -5.21 -5.09 13.20
C ALA A 161 -3.69 -5.08 13.51
N PRO A 162 -3.27 -4.44 14.62
CA PRO A 162 -1.86 -4.24 14.94
C PRO A 162 -1.10 -5.53 15.27
N ASP A 163 -1.82 -6.57 15.65
CA ASP A 163 -1.27 -7.88 16.02
C ASP A 163 -1.10 -8.83 14.83
N LEU A 164 -1.63 -8.47 13.66
CA LEU A 164 -1.70 -9.38 12.52
C LEU A 164 -0.39 -9.44 11.73
N PHE A 165 0.28 -8.32 11.52
CA PHE A 165 1.38 -8.18 10.57
C PHE A 165 2.76 -8.27 11.20
N ALA A 166 3.69 -8.98 10.55
CA ALA A 166 5.09 -9.07 10.92
C ALA A 166 5.89 -7.84 10.46
N ALA A 167 5.53 -7.26 9.33
CA ALA A 167 6.08 -6.01 8.80
C ALA A 167 5.13 -5.39 7.79
N ALA A 168 5.29 -4.09 7.54
CA ALA A 168 4.49 -3.36 6.57
C ALA A 168 5.28 -2.33 5.77
N VAL A 169 4.86 -2.12 4.52
CA VAL A 169 5.51 -1.22 3.55
C VAL A 169 4.48 -0.28 2.93
N PRO A 170 4.24 0.90 3.51
CA PRO A 170 3.47 1.96 2.86
C PRO A 170 4.32 2.64 1.78
N ILE A 171 3.93 2.51 0.52
CA ILE A 171 4.62 3.10 -0.63
C ILE A 171 3.91 4.38 -1.05
N CYS A 172 4.65 5.49 -1.18
CA CYS A 172 4.13 6.82 -1.53
C CYS A 172 2.71 7.07 -0.96
N PRO A 173 2.50 6.86 0.36
CA PRO A 173 1.17 6.82 0.94
C PRO A 173 0.42 8.13 0.73
N SER A 174 -0.84 8.04 0.34
CA SER A 174 -1.72 9.21 0.36
C SER A 174 -1.87 9.69 1.79
N MET A 175 -1.48 10.93 2.02
CA MET A 175 -1.51 11.56 3.33
C MET A 175 -2.74 12.47 3.45
N ASN A 176 -3.61 12.13 4.37
CA ASN A 176 -4.72 12.97 4.83
C ASN A 176 -4.69 13.01 6.36
N GLY A 177 -5.64 13.69 6.99
CA GLY A 177 -5.68 13.81 8.45
C GLY A 177 -5.69 12.46 9.16
N GLU A 178 -6.41 11.48 8.63
CA GLU A 178 -6.50 10.14 9.22
C GLU A 178 -5.20 9.34 9.02
N SER A 179 -4.65 9.32 7.81
CA SER A 179 -3.38 8.65 7.53
C SER A 179 -2.23 9.21 8.36
N TYR A 180 -2.20 10.54 8.53
CA TYR A 180 -1.18 11.19 9.35
C TYR A 180 -1.36 10.85 10.83
N ALA A 181 -2.59 10.87 11.34
CA ALA A 181 -2.88 10.46 12.71
C ALA A 181 -2.49 8.99 12.97
N ASN A 182 -2.81 8.09 12.04
CA ASN A 182 -2.40 6.69 12.11
C ASN A 182 -0.87 6.54 12.11
N LEU A 183 -0.16 7.35 11.33
CA LEU A 183 1.30 7.33 11.30
C LEU A 183 1.91 7.88 12.61
N LEU A 184 1.35 8.94 13.19
CA LEU A 184 1.80 9.49 14.47
C LEU A 184 1.59 8.54 15.65
N HIS A 185 0.57 7.70 15.57
CA HIS A 185 0.23 6.70 16.60
C HIS A 185 0.46 5.27 16.11
N LEU A 186 1.52 5.08 15.33
CA LEU A 186 1.85 3.82 14.69
C LEU A 186 2.04 2.69 15.74
N PRO A 187 1.27 1.60 15.64
CA PRO A 187 1.48 0.44 16.50
C PRO A 187 2.90 -0.15 16.37
N LYS A 188 3.30 -1.00 17.30
CA LYS A 188 4.62 -1.65 17.29
C LYS A 188 4.71 -2.74 16.21
N VAL A 189 4.65 -2.32 14.96
CA VAL A 189 4.88 -3.13 13.77
C VAL A 189 6.08 -2.53 13.04
N PRO A 190 7.07 -3.31 12.61
CA PRO A 190 8.15 -2.81 11.75
C PRO A 190 7.58 -2.22 10.46
N VAL A 191 7.95 -0.97 10.15
CA VAL A 191 7.43 -0.26 8.98
C VAL A 191 8.56 0.36 8.19
N TRP A 192 8.54 0.19 6.88
CA TRP A 192 9.42 0.90 5.96
C TRP A 192 8.59 1.70 4.95
N ILE A 193 8.58 3.01 5.09
CA ILE A 193 7.83 3.93 4.24
C ILE A 193 8.72 4.40 3.10
N THR A 194 8.17 4.55 1.89
CA THR A 194 8.86 5.20 0.78
C THR A 194 8.04 6.35 0.21
N SER A 195 8.72 7.34 -0.36
CA SER A 195 8.13 8.43 -1.14
C SER A 195 9.16 8.98 -2.11
N ALA A 196 8.75 9.81 -3.07
CA ALA A 196 9.65 10.55 -3.92
C ALA A 196 9.80 12.00 -3.45
N TYR A 197 10.95 12.63 -3.75
CA TYR A 197 11.23 14.01 -3.38
C TYR A 197 10.21 14.99 -3.96
N MET A 198 9.86 14.86 -5.22
CA MET A 198 8.86 15.67 -5.92
C MET A 198 7.70 14.77 -6.30
N ASP A 199 6.93 14.35 -5.31
CA ASP A 199 5.72 13.57 -5.54
C ASP A 199 4.51 14.52 -5.69
N HIS A 200 3.50 14.03 -6.33
CA HIS A 200 2.17 14.57 -6.61
C HIS A 200 1.58 15.56 -5.57
N GLN A 201 1.99 15.46 -4.34
CA GLN A 201 1.72 16.42 -3.27
C GLN A 201 3.05 16.82 -2.65
N HIS A 202 3.57 17.99 -2.99
CA HIS A 202 4.89 18.47 -2.59
C HIS A 202 5.23 18.32 -1.10
N SER A 203 4.23 18.41 -0.25
CA SER A 203 4.39 18.29 1.20
C SER A 203 4.28 16.86 1.71
N ARG A 204 3.94 15.87 0.87
CA ARG A 204 3.73 14.49 1.30
C ARG A 204 4.92 13.93 2.09
N HIS A 205 6.12 14.04 1.54
CA HIS A 205 7.34 13.58 2.20
C HIS A 205 7.65 14.35 3.47
N ALA A 206 7.30 15.64 3.55
CA ALA A 206 7.51 16.44 4.75
C ALA A 206 6.64 15.97 5.93
N PHE A 207 5.38 15.62 5.67
CA PHE A 207 4.50 15.02 6.69
C PHE A 207 5.01 13.66 7.17
N ILE A 208 5.43 12.81 6.24
CA ILE A 208 6.00 11.50 6.57
C ILE A 208 7.25 11.68 7.42
N LEU A 209 8.18 12.53 7.00
CA LEU A 209 9.41 12.79 7.72
C LEU A 209 9.16 13.37 9.13
N ASN A 210 8.22 14.30 9.24
CA ASN A 210 7.84 14.86 10.54
C ASN A 210 7.31 13.79 11.50
N ALA A 211 6.46 12.90 11.03
CA ALA A 211 5.95 11.78 11.83
C ALA A 211 7.07 10.79 12.19
N CYS A 212 7.91 10.43 11.23
CA CYS A 212 9.06 9.55 11.48
C CYS A 212 10.02 10.14 12.51
N ASN A 213 10.32 11.44 12.43
CA ASN A 213 11.16 12.13 13.41
C ASN A 213 10.59 12.01 14.85
N LYS A 214 9.29 12.17 15.03
CA LYS A 214 8.65 11.98 16.34
C LYS A 214 8.77 10.55 16.83
N LEU A 215 8.48 9.57 15.96
CA LEU A 215 8.60 8.15 16.30
C LEU A 215 10.05 7.77 16.66
N TRP A 216 11.04 8.27 15.95
CA TRP A 216 12.45 8.04 16.26
C TRP A 216 12.87 8.67 17.59
N GLN A 217 12.38 9.88 17.91
CA GLN A 217 12.58 10.52 19.23
C GLN A 217 11.96 9.71 20.37
N GLU A 218 10.89 8.98 20.09
CA GLU A 218 10.24 8.05 21.02
C GLU A 218 10.93 6.66 21.08
N GLY A 219 12.05 6.48 20.38
CA GLY A 219 12.85 5.26 20.38
C GLY A 219 12.39 4.17 19.41
N ARG A 220 11.52 4.50 18.42
CA ARG A 220 11.05 3.56 17.38
C ARG A 220 12.15 3.33 16.34
N THR A 221 13.01 2.34 16.57
CA THR A 221 14.08 1.93 15.64
C THR A 221 13.58 1.01 14.50
N ASP A 222 12.36 0.54 14.60
CA ASP A 222 11.67 -0.32 13.65
C ASP A 222 10.91 0.45 12.55
N VAL A 223 11.03 1.79 12.53
CA VAL A 223 10.45 2.66 11.51
C VAL A 223 11.55 3.17 10.60
N LYS A 224 11.44 2.89 9.31
CA LYS A 224 12.36 3.36 8.24
C LYS A 224 11.62 4.26 7.27
N PHE A 225 12.34 5.22 6.71
CA PHE A 225 11.85 6.07 5.63
C PHE A 225 12.90 6.22 4.54
N THR A 226 12.51 5.97 3.29
CA THR A 226 13.30 6.23 2.08
C THR A 226 12.63 7.30 1.25
N LEU A 227 13.38 8.34 0.94
CA LEU A 227 12.98 9.40 0.02
C LEU A 227 13.79 9.27 -1.27
N TYR A 228 13.13 8.79 -2.34
CA TYR A 228 13.77 8.61 -3.64
C TYR A 228 14.09 9.94 -4.30
N THR A 229 15.32 10.06 -4.78
CA THR A 229 15.78 11.22 -5.54
C THR A 229 15.36 11.14 -7.01
N GLN A 230 15.41 12.26 -7.72
CA GLN A 230 15.12 12.28 -9.16
C GLN A 230 16.08 11.38 -9.96
N GLU A 231 17.34 11.27 -9.51
CA GLU A 231 18.33 10.39 -10.14
C GLU A 231 17.96 8.90 -10.01
N GLU A 232 17.47 8.50 -8.85
CA GLU A 232 16.99 7.11 -8.63
C GLU A 232 15.75 6.81 -9.45
N LEU A 233 14.80 7.75 -9.52
CA LEU A 233 13.59 7.64 -10.33
C LEU A 233 13.92 7.53 -11.83
N ALA A 234 14.88 8.32 -12.30
CA ALA A 234 15.30 8.34 -13.70
C ALA A 234 15.87 6.99 -14.18
N LYS A 235 16.44 6.17 -13.31
CA LYS A 235 16.88 4.81 -13.64
C LYS A 235 15.73 3.92 -14.13
N TYR A 236 14.50 4.25 -13.76
CA TYR A 236 13.26 3.57 -14.16
C TYR A 236 12.47 4.35 -15.22
N GLY A 237 13.07 5.39 -15.82
CA GLY A 237 12.41 6.23 -16.82
C GLY A 237 11.36 7.18 -16.24
N ILE A 238 11.34 7.38 -14.92
CA ILE A 238 10.36 8.25 -14.26
C ILE A 238 10.90 9.67 -14.23
N GLY A 239 10.08 10.64 -14.68
CA GLY A 239 10.43 12.05 -14.70
C GLY A 239 11.58 12.38 -15.67
N THR A 240 11.74 11.60 -16.75
CA THR A 240 12.80 11.75 -17.74
C THR A 240 12.35 12.44 -19.03
N THR A 241 11.06 12.70 -19.18
CA THR A 241 10.50 13.40 -20.36
C THR A 241 10.99 14.84 -20.39
N GLU A 242 11.54 15.29 -21.52
CA GLU A 242 12.00 16.67 -21.68
C GLU A 242 10.82 17.65 -21.69
N GLY A 243 11.02 18.80 -21.07
CA GLY A 243 10.05 19.90 -21.07
C GLY A 243 8.86 19.74 -20.11
N LEU A 244 8.90 18.80 -19.18
CA LEU A 244 7.90 18.68 -18.14
C LEU A 244 7.80 19.95 -17.29
N THR A 245 6.59 20.39 -17.02
CA THR A 245 6.33 21.36 -15.95
C THR A 245 6.57 20.71 -14.59
N SER A 246 6.75 21.50 -13.55
CA SER A 246 6.90 20.98 -12.18
C SER A 246 5.71 20.10 -11.76
N GLN A 247 4.50 20.45 -12.18
CA GLN A 247 3.29 19.68 -11.86
C GLN A 247 3.25 18.33 -12.58
N GLU A 248 3.71 18.28 -13.84
CA GLU A 248 3.81 17.03 -14.60
C GLU A 248 4.90 16.14 -14.04
N LEU A 249 6.05 16.73 -13.66
CA LEU A 249 7.12 16.00 -13.00
C LEU A 249 6.66 15.38 -11.68
N ASP A 250 5.94 16.12 -10.85
CA ASP A 250 5.37 15.60 -9.60
C ASP A 250 4.40 14.45 -9.85
N ALA A 251 3.58 14.55 -10.89
CA ALA A 251 2.64 13.50 -11.26
C ALA A 251 3.37 12.23 -11.74
N GLU A 252 4.43 12.37 -12.54
CA GLU A 252 5.26 11.23 -12.95
C GLU A 252 6.00 10.60 -11.75
N ASN A 253 6.57 11.42 -10.87
CA ASN A 253 7.31 10.96 -9.69
C ASN A 253 6.44 10.20 -8.68
N HIS A 254 5.12 10.37 -8.73
CA HIS A 254 4.20 9.54 -7.96
C HIS A 254 4.35 8.05 -8.29
N ASN A 255 4.83 7.69 -9.48
CA ASN A 255 5.14 6.32 -9.87
C ASN A 255 6.36 5.71 -9.15
N SER A 256 6.88 6.37 -8.11
CA SER A 256 7.96 5.86 -7.24
C SER A 256 7.70 4.47 -6.64
N TRP A 257 6.44 4.03 -6.64
CA TRP A 257 6.07 2.66 -6.26
C TRP A 257 6.77 1.59 -7.13
N ILE A 258 7.14 1.93 -8.37
CA ILE A 258 7.90 1.03 -9.25
C ILE A 258 9.22 0.62 -8.61
N LEU A 259 9.96 1.55 -8.00
CA LEU A 259 11.24 1.28 -7.34
C LEU A 259 11.06 0.29 -6.17
N ALA A 260 10.07 0.52 -5.32
CA ALA A 260 9.80 -0.37 -4.19
C ALA A 260 9.42 -1.79 -4.65
N LEU A 261 8.57 -1.91 -5.68
CA LEU A 261 8.17 -3.21 -6.24
C LEU A 261 9.30 -3.91 -7.02
N HIS A 262 10.36 -3.19 -7.40
CA HIS A 262 11.61 -3.78 -7.91
C HIS A 262 12.64 -4.09 -6.81
N ASN A 263 12.23 -3.98 -5.55
CA ASN A 263 13.09 -4.22 -4.39
C ASN A 263 14.28 -3.26 -4.26
N GLU A 264 14.13 -2.02 -4.73
CA GLU A 264 15.16 -1.01 -4.50
C GLU A 264 15.46 -0.89 -3.00
N ASN A 265 16.73 -0.73 -2.68
CA ASN A 265 17.25 -0.74 -1.31
C ASN A 265 16.98 -2.04 -0.51
N GLY A 266 16.50 -3.11 -1.15
CA GLY A 266 16.19 -4.38 -0.49
C GLY A 266 14.91 -4.34 0.36
N ILE A 267 13.98 -3.44 0.06
CA ILE A 267 12.77 -3.21 0.88
C ILE A 267 11.85 -4.44 0.97
N LEU A 268 11.71 -5.18 -0.12
CA LEU A 268 10.88 -6.40 -0.12
C LEU A 268 11.55 -7.53 0.65
N ASP A 269 12.86 -7.69 0.52
CA ASP A 269 13.64 -8.67 1.29
C ASP A 269 13.63 -8.34 2.78
N TRP A 270 13.73 -7.04 3.11
CA TRP A 270 13.58 -6.58 4.48
C TRP A 270 12.20 -6.94 5.03
N MET A 271 11.13 -6.72 4.28
CA MET A 271 9.77 -7.01 4.73
C MET A 271 9.61 -8.48 5.12
N ILE A 272 10.01 -9.41 4.25
CA ILE A 272 9.85 -10.84 4.49
C ILE A 272 10.86 -11.42 5.49
N SER A 273 11.91 -10.67 5.85
CA SER A 273 12.87 -11.08 6.89
C SER A 273 12.29 -11.02 8.31
N HIS A 274 11.15 -10.34 8.50
CA HIS A 274 10.49 -10.20 9.78
C HIS A 274 9.55 -11.36 10.09
N GLN A 275 9.54 -11.75 11.37
CA GLN A 275 8.60 -12.73 11.93
C GLN A 275 8.18 -12.26 13.32
N LYS A 276 6.88 -12.44 13.68
CA LYS A 276 6.37 -11.97 14.97
C LYS A 276 6.99 -12.67 16.19
N ASN A 277 7.17 -13.97 16.10
CA ASN A 277 7.70 -14.79 17.20
C ASN A 277 9.14 -15.25 16.95
N LYS A 278 10.00 -14.39 16.39
CA LYS A 278 11.44 -14.63 16.54
C LYS A 278 11.77 -14.41 18.02
N GLU A 279 11.92 -15.50 18.77
CA GLU A 279 12.60 -15.45 20.06
C GLU A 279 13.89 -14.66 19.88
N LYS A 280 14.07 -13.65 20.73
CA LYS A 280 15.36 -12.94 20.77
C LYS A 280 16.39 -13.94 21.27
N CYS A 281 17.10 -14.60 20.34
CA CYS A 281 18.34 -15.29 20.68
C CYS A 281 19.41 -14.28 21.07
#